data_9cf9c0cf148dd129e6a4f699dec1fa2d
#
_entry.id   9cf9c0cf148dd129e6a4f699dec1fa2d
#
_cell.length_a   1.000
_cell.length_b   1.000
_cell.length_c   1.000
_cell.angle_alpha   90.00
_cell.angle_beta   90.00
_cell.angle_gamma   90.00
#
_symmetry.space_group_name_H-M   'P 1'
#
loop_
_entity.id
_entity.type
_entity.pdbx_description
1 polymer ?
#
loop_
_entity_poly.entity_id
_entity_poly.type
_entity_poly.pdbx_seq_one_letter_code
_entity_poly.pdbx_strand_id
1 'polypeptide(L)'
;KIDPWFVDQLALINEIADEVRQADILDADLLRYAKRHGFADVQLAALRSTSESTVNESDIRKLRRELNVEPVYKTVDTCAAEFEAKTPYHYSTYDDETEVSPRERPAVLILGSGPNRIGQGIEFDYSCVHAALALREAGYETVMVNCNPETVSTDYDTSDRLYFEPLTAEDVLAVYEAEAAAGPVAGVICQLGGQTPLGLAQTLKDAGVPVVGTSPEAIDLAEERGEFGRVLDEAGLPSPAHGLASSFDQAQEIAQRVGYPVLVRPSYVLGGRGMEIVYDDAMLADYLQRATEASPEHPV
;
A
#
# COMPACT_ATOMS: atom_id res chain seq x y z
N LYS A 1 -9.88 -29.78 -14.93
CA LYS A 1 -10.16 -30.54 -13.70
C LYS A 1 -9.15 -30.07 -12.66
N ILE A 2 -9.62 -29.64 -11.49
CA ILE A 2 -8.79 -29.23 -10.37
C ILE A 2 -8.71 -30.42 -9.41
N ASP A 3 -7.51 -30.69 -8.87
CA ASP A 3 -7.34 -31.71 -7.85
C ASP A 3 -8.16 -31.36 -6.60
N PRO A 4 -8.92 -32.29 -6.01
CA PRO A 4 -9.74 -32.05 -4.83
C PRO A 4 -8.96 -31.45 -3.65
N TRP A 5 -7.69 -31.80 -3.48
CA TRP A 5 -6.85 -31.26 -2.42
C TRP A 5 -6.80 -29.72 -2.43
N PHE A 6 -6.68 -29.09 -3.61
CA PHE A 6 -6.69 -27.62 -3.70
C PHE A 6 -8.05 -27.02 -3.35
N VAL A 7 -9.15 -27.73 -3.67
CA VAL A 7 -10.50 -27.30 -3.30
C VAL A 7 -10.70 -27.38 -1.78
N ASP A 8 -10.16 -28.42 -1.16
CA ASP A 8 -10.20 -28.60 0.29
C ASP A 8 -9.41 -27.48 1.02
N GLN A 9 -8.27 -27.01 0.44
CA GLN A 9 -7.55 -25.87 1.00
C GLN A 9 -8.39 -24.57 0.95
N LEU A 10 -9.14 -24.37 -0.14
CA LEU A 10 -10.05 -23.22 -0.23
C LEU A 10 -11.23 -23.34 0.74
N ALA A 11 -11.74 -24.57 0.94
CA ALA A 11 -12.78 -24.82 1.94
C ALA A 11 -12.29 -24.50 3.36
N LEU A 12 -11.06 -24.90 3.70
CA LEU A 12 -10.43 -24.58 4.98
C LEU A 12 -10.37 -23.07 5.25
N ILE A 13 -10.05 -22.25 4.26
CA ILE A 13 -10.05 -20.78 4.41
C ILE A 13 -11.46 -20.27 4.77
N ASN A 14 -12.51 -20.81 4.14
CA ASN A 14 -13.90 -20.45 4.49
C ASN A 14 -14.27 -20.91 5.90
N GLU A 15 -13.86 -22.12 6.32
CA GLU A 15 -14.11 -22.63 7.68
C GLU A 15 -13.47 -21.73 8.74
N ILE A 16 -12.21 -21.30 8.52
CA ILE A 16 -11.53 -20.34 9.40
C ILE A 16 -12.27 -18.99 9.43
N ALA A 17 -12.71 -18.49 8.28
CA ALA A 17 -13.49 -17.25 8.22
C ALA A 17 -14.79 -17.35 9.01
N ASP A 18 -15.47 -18.49 8.94
CA ASP A 18 -16.69 -18.74 9.70
C ASP A 18 -16.42 -18.86 11.20
N GLU A 19 -15.34 -19.53 11.59
CA GLU A 19 -14.91 -19.61 12.99
C GLU A 19 -14.61 -18.21 13.56
N VAL A 20 -13.84 -17.38 12.85
CA VAL A 20 -13.56 -16.00 13.23
C VAL A 20 -14.85 -15.18 13.35
N ARG A 21 -15.80 -15.37 12.43
CA ARG A 21 -17.09 -14.63 12.43
C ARG A 21 -17.98 -15.03 13.61
N GLN A 22 -17.99 -16.31 13.99
CA GLN A 22 -18.90 -16.88 15.00
C GLN A 22 -18.32 -16.86 16.42
N ALA A 23 -17.01 -16.71 16.58
CA ALA A 23 -16.37 -16.68 17.88
C ALA A 23 -16.88 -15.52 18.74
N ASP A 24 -17.25 -15.77 19.98
CA ASP A 24 -17.63 -14.72 20.93
C ASP A 24 -16.43 -13.75 21.17
N ILE A 25 -15.25 -14.31 21.33
CA ILE A 25 -13.99 -13.60 21.55
C ILE A 25 -12.95 -14.06 20.51
N LEU A 26 -12.27 -13.13 19.90
CA LEU A 26 -11.09 -13.41 19.06
C LEU A 26 -9.87 -13.48 19.98
N ASP A 27 -9.56 -14.69 20.48
CA ASP A 27 -8.42 -14.92 21.35
C ASP A 27 -7.10 -15.06 20.57
N ALA A 28 -5.98 -15.22 21.31
CA ALA A 28 -4.65 -15.30 20.72
C ALA A 28 -4.46 -16.52 19.81
N ASP A 29 -5.06 -17.65 20.14
CA ASP A 29 -4.90 -18.89 19.38
C ASP A 29 -5.65 -18.84 18.05
N LEU A 30 -6.91 -18.43 18.07
CA LEU A 30 -7.71 -18.24 16.86
C LEU A 30 -7.15 -17.14 15.98
N LEU A 31 -6.70 -16.04 16.58
CA LEU A 31 -6.08 -14.93 15.84
C LEU A 31 -4.79 -15.37 15.16
N ARG A 32 -3.89 -16.07 15.87
CA ARG A 32 -2.66 -16.62 15.29
C ARG A 32 -2.97 -17.65 14.21
N TYR A 33 -3.97 -18.49 14.42
CA TYR A 33 -4.41 -19.49 13.44
C TYR A 33 -4.90 -18.82 12.15
N ALA A 34 -5.75 -17.81 12.26
CA ALA A 34 -6.20 -17.04 11.10
C ALA A 34 -5.04 -16.33 10.38
N LYS A 35 -4.13 -15.69 11.13
CA LYS A 35 -2.95 -15.02 10.55
C LYS A 35 -2.02 -15.99 9.83
N ARG A 36 -1.78 -17.16 10.35
CA ARG A 36 -1.02 -18.25 9.69
C ARG A 36 -1.64 -18.71 8.37
N HIS A 37 -2.95 -18.54 8.21
CA HIS A 37 -3.68 -18.88 6.98
C HIS A 37 -3.89 -17.67 6.06
N GLY A 38 -3.17 -16.56 6.30
CA GLY A 38 -3.10 -15.41 5.40
C GLY A 38 -4.23 -14.39 5.54
N PHE A 39 -5.00 -14.43 6.62
CA PHE A 39 -5.99 -13.37 6.87
C PHE A 39 -5.32 -12.05 7.25
N ALA A 40 -5.51 -11.01 6.43
CA ALA A 40 -5.10 -9.66 6.74
C ALA A 40 -5.98 -9.03 7.83
N ASP A 41 -5.45 -8.04 8.56
CA ASP A 41 -6.20 -7.34 9.61
C ASP A 41 -7.50 -6.70 9.08
N VAL A 42 -7.47 -6.17 7.86
CA VAL A 42 -8.67 -5.62 7.20
C VAL A 42 -9.73 -6.68 6.94
N GLN A 43 -9.34 -7.91 6.60
CA GLN A 43 -10.28 -9.04 6.41
C GLN A 43 -10.86 -9.49 7.74
N LEU A 44 -10.04 -9.61 8.78
CA LEU A 44 -10.50 -9.93 10.13
C LEU A 44 -11.45 -8.87 10.67
N ALA A 45 -11.16 -7.60 10.43
CA ALA A 45 -12.03 -6.48 10.77
C ALA A 45 -13.40 -6.60 10.08
N ALA A 46 -13.42 -6.91 8.79
CA ALA A 46 -14.65 -7.11 8.03
C ALA A 46 -15.47 -8.30 8.55
N LEU A 47 -14.81 -9.42 8.91
CA LEU A 47 -15.48 -10.62 9.48
C LEU A 47 -16.07 -10.35 10.86
N ARG A 48 -15.46 -9.45 11.64
CA ARG A 48 -15.91 -9.09 12.99
C ARG A 48 -16.88 -7.92 13.04
N SER A 49 -17.04 -7.19 11.94
CA SER A 49 -18.01 -6.10 11.84
C SER A 49 -19.44 -6.63 11.73
N THR A 50 -20.37 -5.94 12.40
CA THR A 50 -21.81 -6.22 12.36
C THR A 50 -22.57 -4.95 11.98
N SER A 51 -23.90 -5.05 11.79
CA SER A 51 -24.75 -3.87 11.58
C SER A 51 -24.76 -2.89 12.76
N GLU A 52 -24.38 -3.34 13.95
CA GLU A 52 -24.40 -2.57 15.20
C GLU A 52 -23.01 -2.09 15.63
N SER A 53 -21.94 -2.73 15.14
CA SER A 53 -20.56 -2.43 15.54
C SER A 53 -19.61 -2.58 14.36
N THR A 54 -18.91 -1.51 14.02
CA THR A 54 -17.86 -1.50 13.02
C THR A 54 -16.51 -1.73 13.69
N VAL A 55 -15.76 -2.71 13.22
CA VAL A 55 -14.37 -2.99 13.62
C VAL A 55 -13.46 -2.51 12.48
N ASN A 56 -12.40 -1.80 12.80
CA ASN A 56 -11.43 -1.30 11.84
C ASN A 56 -10.13 -2.14 11.86
N GLU A 57 -9.33 -2.03 10.80
CA GLU A 57 -8.02 -2.66 10.70
C GLU A 57 -7.12 -2.31 11.91
N SER A 58 -7.14 -1.04 12.33
CA SER A 58 -6.38 -0.56 13.50
C SER A 58 -6.81 -1.22 14.81
N ASP A 59 -8.08 -1.61 14.95
CA ASP A 59 -8.58 -2.31 16.14
C ASP A 59 -8.03 -3.73 16.19
N ILE A 60 -7.99 -4.43 15.05
CA ILE A 60 -7.39 -5.77 14.93
C ILE A 60 -5.90 -5.70 15.22
N ARG A 61 -5.18 -4.73 14.64
CA ARG A 61 -3.76 -4.53 14.92
C ARG A 61 -3.50 -4.30 16.41
N LYS A 62 -4.29 -3.47 17.06
CA LYS A 62 -4.19 -3.22 18.50
C LYS A 62 -4.42 -4.51 19.30
N LEU A 63 -5.45 -5.28 18.96
CA LEU A 63 -5.74 -6.56 19.59
C LEU A 63 -4.57 -7.55 19.43
N ARG A 64 -3.99 -7.65 18.21
CA ARG A 64 -2.83 -8.52 17.98
C ARG A 64 -1.67 -8.16 18.91
N ARG A 65 -1.37 -6.87 19.05
CA ARG A 65 -0.28 -6.40 19.93
C ARG A 65 -0.56 -6.71 21.40
N GLU A 66 -1.79 -6.51 21.86
CA GLU A 66 -2.21 -6.85 23.23
C GLU A 66 -2.09 -8.35 23.52
N LEU A 67 -2.34 -9.19 22.50
CA LEU A 67 -2.27 -10.67 22.59
C LEU A 67 -0.89 -11.24 22.22
N ASN A 68 0.10 -10.41 21.87
CA ASN A 68 1.42 -10.81 21.39
C ASN A 68 1.35 -11.72 20.14
N VAL A 69 0.44 -11.43 19.21
CA VAL A 69 0.32 -12.08 17.90
C VAL A 69 0.94 -11.17 16.85
N GLU A 70 2.26 -11.21 16.74
CA GLU A 70 3.04 -10.39 15.83
C GLU A 70 3.77 -11.26 14.80
N PRO A 71 3.99 -10.78 13.55
CA PRO A 71 4.77 -11.52 12.59
C PRO A 71 6.25 -11.52 12.98
N VAL A 72 6.92 -12.59 12.62
CA VAL A 72 8.37 -12.71 12.59
C VAL A 72 8.84 -12.88 11.16
N TYR A 73 10.09 -12.62 10.88
CA TYR A 73 10.62 -12.68 9.52
C TYR A 73 11.69 -13.75 9.40
N LYS A 74 11.54 -14.57 8.36
CA LYS A 74 12.47 -15.65 8.03
C LYS A 74 13.23 -15.31 6.76
N THR A 75 14.46 -15.80 6.67
CA THR A 75 15.28 -15.72 5.47
C THR A 75 14.83 -16.78 4.47
N VAL A 76 14.70 -16.42 3.19
CA VAL A 76 14.40 -17.40 2.14
C VAL A 76 15.56 -18.34 1.96
N ASP A 77 15.35 -19.61 2.27
CA ASP A 77 16.36 -20.66 2.09
C ASP A 77 16.46 -21.05 0.61
N THR A 78 17.58 -20.72 0.00
CA THR A 78 17.92 -21.08 -1.39
C THR A 78 18.86 -22.28 -1.49
N CYS A 79 19.21 -22.89 -0.35
CA CYS A 79 20.22 -23.95 -0.25
C CYS A 79 19.65 -25.29 0.22
N ALA A 80 18.33 -25.46 0.26
CA ALA A 80 17.61 -26.66 0.71
C ALA A 80 18.09 -27.14 2.12
N ALA A 81 18.39 -26.21 2.99
CA ALA A 81 18.95 -26.43 4.35
C ALA A 81 20.29 -27.20 4.39
N GLU A 82 20.96 -27.37 3.26
CA GLU A 82 22.30 -27.98 3.24
C GLU A 82 23.40 -27.03 3.71
N PHE A 83 23.20 -25.72 3.50
CA PHE A 83 24.08 -24.65 3.91
C PHE A 83 23.27 -23.45 4.39
N GLU A 84 23.90 -22.55 5.15
CA GLU A 84 23.31 -21.28 5.52
C GLU A 84 23.02 -20.43 4.25
N ALA A 85 21.76 -20.08 4.02
CA ALA A 85 21.37 -19.22 2.92
C ALA A 85 21.86 -17.78 3.15
N LYS A 86 22.62 -17.24 2.18
CA LYS A 86 23.13 -15.86 2.20
C LYS A 86 22.36 -14.99 1.22
N THR A 87 21.05 -14.88 1.41
CA THR A 87 20.18 -14.05 0.59
C THR A 87 19.70 -12.84 1.38
N PRO A 88 19.43 -11.69 0.73
CA PRO A 88 18.83 -10.56 1.39
C PRO A 88 17.31 -10.73 1.62
N TYR A 89 16.73 -11.85 1.19
CA TYR A 89 15.30 -12.09 1.06
C TYR A 89 14.68 -12.53 2.37
N HIS A 90 13.65 -11.78 2.80
CA HIS A 90 12.87 -12.10 3.99
C HIS A 90 11.38 -12.20 3.63
N TYR A 91 10.65 -12.98 4.40
CA TYR A 91 9.20 -13.11 4.34
C TYR A 91 8.63 -13.24 5.76
N SER A 92 7.40 -12.81 5.95
CA SER A 92 6.71 -12.90 7.23
C SER A 92 6.13 -14.29 7.50
N THR A 93 6.10 -14.63 8.76
CA THR A 93 5.39 -15.81 9.30
C THR A 93 4.93 -15.51 10.72
N TYR A 94 4.02 -16.31 11.25
CA TYR A 94 3.57 -16.22 12.65
C TYR A 94 4.17 -17.37 13.48
N ASP A 95 5.45 -17.61 13.28
CA ASP A 95 6.27 -18.53 14.08
C ASP A 95 6.83 -17.85 15.35
N ASP A 96 7.77 -18.52 16.03
CA ASP A 96 8.23 -18.05 17.35
C ASP A 96 9.50 -17.17 17.27
N GLU A 97 10.31 -17.29 16.19
CA GLU A 97 11.63 -16.66 16.12
C GLU A 97 11.82 -15.86 14.82
N THR A 98 12.41 -14.67 14.95
CA THR A 98 12.84 -13.85 13.80
C THR A 98 14.28 -14.15 13.41
N GLU A 99 14.59 -14.07 12.11
CA GLU A 99 15.93 -14.18 11.55
C GLU A 99 16.49 -12.81 11.10
N VAL A 100 15.81 -11.73 11.41
CA VAL A 100 16.30 -10.38 11.13
C VAL A 100 17.52 -10.09 12.00
N SER A 101 18.68 -9.99 11.36
CA SER A 101 19.95 -9.76 12.07
C SER A 101 20.07 -8.32 12.57
N PRO A 102 20.64 -8.09 13.77
CA PRO A 102 20.95 -6.74 14.24
C PRO A 102 21.87 -5.98 13.28
N ARG A 103 21.74 -4.64 13.25
CA ARG A 103 22.63 -3.75 12.50
C ARG A 103 23.03 -2.53 13.30
N GLU A 104 24.16 -1.93 12.92
CA GLU A 104 24.69 -0.71 13.55
C GLU A 104 24.42 0.53 12.71
N ARG A 105 24.49 0.40 11.37
CA ARG A 105 24.25 1.51 10.45
C ARG A 105 22.76 1.82 10.38
N PRO A 106 22.37 3.12 10.28
CA PRO A 106 20.97 3.48 10.06
C PRO A 106 20.47 2.95 8.73
N ALA A 107 19.28 2.37 8.73
CA ALA A 107 18.61 1.91 7.52
C ALA A 107 17.64 2.95 6.97
N VAL A 108 17.42 2.91 5.66
CA VAL A 108 16.31 3.57 4.98
C VAL A 108 15.46 2.50 4.29
N LEU A 109 14.18 2.48 4.60
CA LEU A 109 13.22 1.61 3.92
C LEU A 109 12.78 2.29 2.61
N ILE A 110 12.70 1.52 1.54
CA ILE A 110 12.22 1.95 0.23
C ILE A 110 11.01 1.08 -0.12
N LEU A 111 9.86 1.71 -0.29
CA LEU A 111 8.65 1.01 -0.71
C LEU A 111 8.65 0.88 -2.24
N GLY A 112 8.64 -0.34 -2.73
CA GLY A 112 8.64 -0.66 -4.15
C GLY A 112 7.31 -0.39 -4.84
N SER A 113 7.23 -0.75 -6.12
CA SER A 113 6.05 -0.47 -6.95
C SER A 113 4.89 -1.46 -6.74
N GLY A 114 5.14 -2.57 -6.06
CA GLY A 114 4.15 -3.63 -5.94
C GLY A 114 3.87 -4.34 -7.27
N PRO A 115 2.68 -4.94 -7.43
CA PRO A 115 2.33 -5.62 -8.67
C PRO A 115 2.16 -4.62 -9.82
N ASN A 116 2.47 -5.07 -11.04
CA ASN A 116 2.29 -4.27 -12.24
C ASN A 116 0.82 -3.84 -12.41
N ARG A 117 0.61 -2.57 -12.75
CA ARG A 117 -0.70 -1.98 -12.98
C ARG A 117 -0.74 -1.24 -14.30
N ILE A 118 -1.93 -1.13 -14.89
CA ILE A 118 -2.14 -0.27 -16.06
C ILE A 118 -1.78 1.18 -15.69
N GLY A 119 -0.91 1.81 -16.48
CA GLY A 119 -0.42 3.15 -16.25
C GLY A 119 0.83 3.25 -15.37
N GLN A 120 1.33 2.15 -14.84
CA GLN A 120 2.64 2.05 -14.19
C GLN A 120 3.63 1.32 -15.10
N GLY A 121 4.78 1.93 -15.36
CA GLY A 121 5.87 1.33 -16.09
C GLY A 121 7.04 0.95 -15.16
N ILE A 122 8.07 0.40 -15.76
CA ILE A 122 9.31 -0.02 -15.07
C ILE A 122 10.06 1.14 -14.40
N GLU A 123 9.77 2.38 -14.78
CA GLU A 123 10.40 3.59 -14.22
C GLU A 123 10.21 3.71 -12.71
N PHE A 124 9.09 3.25 -12.17
CA PHE A 124 8.85 3.26 -10.72
C PHE A 124 9.77 2.27 -9.99
N ASP A 125 9.95 1.10 -10.54
CA ASP A 125 10.88 0.12 -10.00
C ASP A 125 12.33 0.59 -10.12
N TYR A 126 12.70 1.12 -11.27
CA TYR A 126 14.03 1.64 -11.53
C TYR A 126 14.39 2.84 -10.65
N SER A 127 13.42 3.70 -10.31
CA SER A 127 13.61 4.77 -9.34
C SER A 127 13.97 4.24 -7.95
N CYS A 128 13.36 3.13 -7.53
CA CYS A 128 13.69 2.46 -6.26
C CYS A 128 15.12 1.91 -6.28
N VAL A 129 15.56 1.32 -7.40
CA VAL A 129 16.94 0.83 -7.57
C VAL A 129 17.95 1.97 -7.43
N HIS A 130 17.71 3.09 -8.12
CA HIS A 130 18.59 4.25 -8.00
C HIS A 130 18.65 4.83 -6.59
N ALA A 131 17.53 4.86 -5.88
CA ALA A 131 17.51 5.28 -4.48
C ALA A 131 18.33 4.35 -3.60
N ALA A 132 18.22 3.02 -3.79
CA ALA A 132 19.00 2.05 -3.04
C ALA A 132 20.50 2.24 -3.26
N LEU A 133 20.93 2.43 -4.51
CA LEU A 133 22.34 2.68 -4.84
C LEU A 133 22.85 3.98 -4.20
N ALA A 134 22.12 5.08 -4.34
CA ALA A 134 22.50 6.39 -3.79
C ALA A 134 22.57 6.37 -2.25
N LEU A 135 21.63 5.71 -1.58
CA LEU A 135 21.63 5.56 -0.12
C LEU A 135 22.80 4.71 0.37
N ARG A 136 23.13 3.64 -0.33
CA ARG A 136 24.29 2.81 -0.05
C ARG A 136 25.60 3.60 -0.17
N GLU A 137 25.75 4.42 -1.23
CA GLU A 137 26.89 5.33 -1.38
C GLU A 137 26.94 6.39 -0.27
N ALA A 138 25.80 6.82 0.25
CA ALA A 138 25.71 7.75 1.38
C ALA A 138 25.95 7.07 2.76
N GLY A 139 26.17 5.76 2.80
CA GLY A 139 26.53 5.01 4.02
C GLY A 139 25.32 4.45 4.80
N TYR A 140 24.12 4.49 4.25
CA TYR A 140 22.93 3.85 4.84
C TYR A 140 22.86 2.38 4.46
N GLU A 141 22.21 1.57 5.31
CA GLU A 141 21.69 0.28 4.89
C GLU A 141 20.36 0.48 4.16
N THR A 142 20.17 -0.29 3.10
CA THR A 142 18.98 -0.20 2.25
C THR A 142 18.08 -1.39 2.49
N VAL A 143 16.81 -1.11 2.82
CA VAL A 143 15.78 -2.12 3.05
C VAL A 143 14.69 -1.92 2.01
N MET A 144 14.54 -2.87 1.09
CA MET A 144 13.47 -2.85 0.09
C MET A 144 12.25 -3.61 0.61
N VAL A 145 11.07 -3.07 0.39
CA VAL A 145 9.79 -3.77 0.61
C VAL A 145 9.04 -3.83 -0.71
N ASN A 146 8.88 -5.00 -1.26
CA ASN A 146 8.16 -5.19 -2.53
C ASN A 146 7.57 -6.61 -2.62
N CYS A 147 6.39 -6.74 -3.22
CA CYS A 147 5.73 -8.03 -3.41
C CYS A 147 5.88 -8.60 -4.84
N ASN A 148 6.56 -7.90 -5.75
CA ASN A 148 6.82 -8.38 -7.10
C ASN A 148 8.22 -9.05 -7.15
N PRO A 149 8.32 -10.38 -7.31
CA PRO A 149 9.61 -11.06 -7.35
C PRO A 149 10.31 -10.97 -8.72
N GLU A 150 9.65 -10.48 -9.74
CA GLU A 150 10.12 -10.46 -11.14
C GLU A 150 10.46 -9.03 -11.58
N THR A 151 11.24 -8.31 -10.77
CA THR A 151 11.63 -6.93 -11.08
C THR A 151 13.01 -6.59 -10.53
N VAL A 152 13.67 -5.55 -11.06
CA VAL A 152 15.07 -5.22 -10.76
C VAL A 152 15.27 -4.79 -9.30
N SER A 153 14.29 -4.11 -8.69
CA SER A 153 14.40 -3.71 -7.29
C SER A 153 14.44 -4.90 -6.32
N THR A 154 14.01 -6.08 -6.76
CA THR A 154 14.02 -7.32 -5.98
C THR A 154 15.19 -8.26 -6.33
N ASP A 155 16.12 -7.81 -7.17
CA ASP A 155 17.35 -8.56 -7.41
C ASP A 155 18.21 -8.60 -6.12
N TYR A 156 18.93 -9.73 -5.95
CA TYR A 156 19.66 -10.05 -4.70
C TYR A 156 20.78 -9.07 -4.35
N ASP A 157 21.24 -8.26 -5.28
CA ASP A 157 22.34 -7.30 -5.13
C ASP A 157 21.87 -5.83 -5.09
N THR A 158 20.57 -5.56 -5.21
CA THR A 158 20.01 -4.21 -5.23
C THR A 158 19.96 -3.57 -3.86
N SER A 159 19.51 -4.29 -2.83
CA SER A 159 19.39 -3.79 -1.46
C SER A 159 20.10 -4.71 -0.46
N ASP A 160 20.43 -4.19 0.73
CA ASP A 160 21.05 -4.98 1.78
C ASP A 160 20.07 -5.98 2.40
N ARG A 161 18.77 -5.62 2.44
CA ARG A 161 17.65 -6.48 2.84
C ARG A 161 16.46 -6.24 1.93
N LEU A 162 15.69 -7.30 1.70
CA LEU A 162 14.47 -7.24 0.91
C LEU A 162 13.39 -8.07 1.61
N TYR A 163 12.24 -7.44 1.81
CA TYR A 163 11.04 -8.09 2.34
C TYR A 163 10.05 -8.32 1.21
N PHE A 164 9.73 -9.57 0.96
CA PHE A 164 8.66 -9.96 0.04
C PHE A 164 7.31 -9.88 0.75
N GLU A 165 6.83 -8.64 0.91
CA GLU A 165 5.60 -8.36 1.63
C GLU A 165 4.64 -7.50 0.77
N PRO A 166 3.34 -7.63 0.98
CA PRO A 166 2.38 -6.70 0.41
C PRO A 166 2.65 -5.27 0.83
N LEU A 167 2.36 -4.32 -0.06
CA LEU A 167 2.46 -2.90 0.26
C LEU A 167 1.14 -2.40 0.89
N THR A 168 0.84 -2.94 2.06
CA THR A 168 -0.29 -2.53 2.91
C THR A 168 0.19 -1.82 4.17
N ALA A 169 -0.71 -1.11 4.87
CA ALA A 169 -0.35 -0.47 6.13
C ALA A 169 0.09 -1.50 7.18
N GLU A 170 -0.60 -2.63 7.27
CA GLU A 170 -0.29 -3.73 8.17
C GLU A 170 1.15 -4.23 7.98
N ASP A 171 1.49 -4.63 6.75
CA ASP A 171 2.75 -5.28 6.44
C ASP A 171 3.92 -4.30 6.51
N VAL A 172 3.78 -3.09 5.96
CA VAL A 172 4.84 -2.08 5.98
C VAL A 172 5.17 -1.62 7.41
N LEU A 173 4.15 -1.45 8.25
CA LEU A 173 4.37 -1.09 9.66
C LEU A 173 5.03 -2.23 10.44
N ALA A 174 4.70 -3.48 10.14
CA ALA A 174 5.33 -4.64 10.76
C ALA A 174 6.82 -4.78 10.35
N VAL A 175 7.13 -4.57 9.07
CA VAL A 175 8.53 -4.52 8.59
C VAL A 175 9.30 -3.39 9.25
N TYR A 176 8.70 -2.19 9.33
CA TYR A 176 9.34 -1.06 10.01
C TYR A 176 9.65 -1.35 11.47
N GLU A 177 8.73 -1.96 12.21
CA GLU A 177 8.93 -2.35 13.61
C GLU A 177 10.02 -3.40 13.78
N ALA A 178 10.06 -4.42 12.90
CA ALA A 178 11.12 -5.42 12.90
C ALA A 178 12.50 -4.81 12.63
N GLU A 179 12.58 -3.88 11.66
CA GLU A 179 13.81 -3.18 11.34
C GLU A 179 14.24 -2.18 12.45
N ALA A 180 13.28 -1.52 13.09
CA ALA A 180 13.56 -0.66 14.24
C ALA A 180 14.04 -1.42 15.47
N ALA A 181 13.58 -2.65 15.66
CA ALA A 181 14.09 -3.55 16.69
C ALA A 181 15.51 -4.07 16.38
N ALA A 182 15.84 -4.24 15.10
CA ALA A 182 17.17 -4.69 14.65
C ALA A 182 18.24 -3.59 14.69
N GLY A 183 17.85 -2.30 14.62
CA GLY A 183 18.79 -1.18 14.65
C GLY A 183 18.14 0.16 14.25
N PRO A 184 18.92 1.24 14.16
CA PRO A 184 18.37 2.55 13.84
C PRO A 184 17.75 2.59 12.45
N VAL A 185 16.55 3.19 12.32
CA VAL A 185 15.88 3.48 11.04
C VAL A 185 15.83 4.99 10.84
N ALA A 186 16.42 5.46 9.74
CA ALA A 186 16.42 6.88 9.39
C ALA A 186 15.08 7.34 8.82
N GLY A 187 14.35 6.45 8.14
CA GLY A 187 13.01 6.73 7.61
C GLY A 187 12.56 5.79 6.51
N VAL A 188 11.37 6.09 5.97
CA VAL A 188 10.72 5.33 4.89
C VAL A 188 10.50 6.26 3.70
N ILE A 189 10.89 5.83 2.51
CA ILE A 189 10.66 6.52 1.23
C ILE A 189 9.42 5.93 0.56
N CYS A 190 8.41 6.77 0.30
CA CYS A 190 7.13 6.37 -0.32
C CYS A 190 6.98 6.84 -1.77
N GLN A 191 7.68 7.89 -2.19
CA GLN A 191 7.39 8.58 -3.47
C GLN A 191 7.89 7.87 -4.73
N LEU A 192 8.72 6.83 -4.63
CA LEU A 192 9.41 6.24 -5.79
C LEU A 192 8.64 5.08 -6.42
N GLY A 193 7.86 4.36 -5.64
CA GLY A 193 7.16 3.15 -6.08
C GLY A 193 5.81 3.38 -6.79
N GLY A 194 5.42 4.62 -7.05
CA GLY A 194 4.13 4.95 -7.66
C GLY A 194 2.97 5.03 -6.66
N GLN A 195 1.75 4.88 -7.15
CA GLN A 195 0.53 5.19 -6.39
C GLN A 195 0.31 4.32 -5.13
N THR A 196 0.76 3.06 -5.15
CA THR A 196 0.55 2.16 -4.01
C THR A 196 1.28 2.64 -2.76
N PRO A 197 2.60 2.86 -2.77
CA PRO A 197 3.31 3.38 -1.60
C PRO A 197 2.98 4.84 -1.29
N LEU A 198 2.64 5.68 -2.29
CA LEU A 198 2.19 7.05 -2.06
C LEU A 198 0.94 7.08 -1.16
N GLY A 199 -0.01 6.19 -1.40
CA GLY A 199 -1.23 6.08 -0.59
C GLY A 199 -1.00 5.68 0.86
N LEU A 200 0.20 5.17 1.21
CA LEU A 200 0.55 4.82 2.58
C LEU A 200 1.20 5.96 3.38
N ALA A 201 1.65 7.03 2.72
CA ALA A 201 2.49 8.06 3.33
C ALA A 201 1.84 8.69 4.57
N GLN A 202 0.57 9.06 4.50
CA GLN A 202 -0.15 9.65 5.63
C GLN A 202 -0.36 8.63 6.77
N THR A 203 -0.75 7.41 6.44
CA THR A 203 -0.94 6.33 7.44
C THR A 203 0.35 6.02 8.20
N LEU A 204 1.48 5.97 7.50
CA LEU A 204 2.79 5.77 8.12
C LEU A 204 3.16 6.92 9.04
N LYS A 205 2.93 8.17 8.61
CA LYS A 205 3.15 9.36 9.43
C LYS A 205 2.29 9.34 10.69
N ASP A 206 1.00 9.03 10.58
CA ASP A 206 0.07 8.97 11.71
C ASP A 206 0.44 7.87 12.70
N ALA A 207 1.08 6.80 12.22
CA ALA A 207 1.66 5.75 13.04
C ALA A 207 3.03 6.12 13.67
N GLY A 208 3.53 7.34 13.42
CA GLY A 208 4.80 7.83 13.97
C GLY A 208 6.04 7.37 13.20
N VAL A 209 5.87 6.80 12.01
CA VAL A 209 6.99 6.41 11.14
C VAL A 209 7.55 7.66 10.43
N PRO A 210 8.86 7.90 10.48
CA PRO A 210 9.47 9.02 9.77
C PRO A 210 9.43 8.78 8.26
N VAL A 211 8.54 9.49 7.55
CA VAL A 211 8.51 9.52 6.08
C VAL A 211 9.56 10.53 5.60
N VAL A 212 10.49 10.08 4.76
CA VAL A 212 11.62 10.88 4.27
C VAL A 212 11.59 11.00 2.75
N GLY A 213 12.36 11.97 2.24
CA GLY A 213 12.31 12.38 0.84
C GLY A 213 11.22 13.41 0.64
N THR A 214 10.09 13.07 0.04
CA THR A 214 8.93 13.95 -0.08
C THR A 214 8.01 13.75 1.13
N SER A 215 7.64 14.84 1.80
CA SER A 215 6.75 14.76 2.96
C SER A 215 5.32 14.36 2.55
N PRO A 216 4.53 13.72 3.43
CA PRO A 216 3.14 13.37 3.11
C PRO A 216 2.31 14.59 2.69
N GLU A 217 2.51 15.76 3.31
CA GLU A 217 1.82 17.00 2.94
C GLU A 217 2.17 17.46 1.52
N ALA A 218 3.44 17.32 1.11
CA ALA A 218 3.86 17.66 -0.24
C ALA A 218 3.35 16.65 -1.27
N ILE A 219 3.21 15.39 -0.88
CA ILE A 219 2.59 14.35 -1.70
C ILE A 219 1.11 14.70 -1.93
N ASP A 220 0.36 14.98 -0.86
CA ASP A 220 -1.05 15.33 -0.95
C ASP A 220 -1.27 16.60 -1.77
N LEU A 221 -0.44 17.62 -1.56
CA LEU A 221 -0.48 18.86 -2.32
C LEU A 221 -0.27 18.64 -3.84
N ALA A 222 0.57 17.68 -4.20
CA ALA A 222 0.86 17.36 -5.61
C ALA A 222 -0.22 16.43 -6.23
N GLU A 223 -0.82 15.55 -5.44
CA GLU A 223 -1.80 14.57 -5.90
C GLU A 223 -3.24 15.12 -5.92
N GLU A 224 -3.57 15.99 -4.95
CA GLU A 224 -4.87 16.64 -4.89
C GLU A 224 -4.93 17.80 -5.90
N ARG A 225 -5.82 17.66 -6.88
CA ARG A 225 -5.82 18.52 -8.09
C ARG A 225 -6.21 19.95 -7.83
N GLY A 226 -7.11 20.18 -6.89
CA GLY A 226 -7.54 21.54 -6.52
C GLY A 226 -6.43 22.30 -5.85
N GLU A 227 -5.75 21.67 -4.91
CA GLU A 227 -4.60 22.24 -4.24
C GLU A 227 -3.43 22.45 -5.19
N PHE A 228 -3.15 21.48 -6.08
CA PHE A 228 -2.13 21.65 -7.11
C PHE A 228 -2.47 22.76 -8.11
N GLY A 229 -3.75 22.87 -8.51
CA GLY A 229 -4.23 23.99 -9.33
C GLY A 229 -3.98 25.34 -8.67
N ARG A 230 -4.26 25.45 -7.36
CA ARG A 230 -3.97 26.67 -6.58
C ARG A 230 -2.47 27.00 -6.56
N VAL A 231 -1.60 25.99 -6.41
CA VAL A 231 -0.14 26.17 -6.49
C VAL A 231 0.28 26.72 -7.84
N LEU A 232 -0.28 26.19 -8.92
CA LEU A 232 0.02 26.68 -10.29
C LEU A 232 -0.45 28.14 -10.48
N ASP A 233 -1.61 28.49 -10.00
CA ASP A 233 -2.15 29.87 -10.06
C ASP A 233 -1.29 30.84 -9.24
N GLU A 234 -0.90 30.48 -8.02
CA GLU A 234 0.01 31.27 -7.18
C GLU A 234 1.39 31.45 -7.80
N ALA A 235 1.88 30.44 -8.50
CA ALA A 235 3.15 30.49 -9.22
C ALA A 235 3.07 31.24 -10.57
N GLY A 236 1.87 31.62 -11.00
CA GLY A 236 1.63 32.25 -12.31
C GLY A 236 1.89 31.31 -13.49
N LEU A 237 1.79 30.01 -13.29
CA LEU A 237 1.98 29.01 -14.33
C LEU A 237 0.65 28.72 -15.05
N PRO A 238 0.69 28.55 -16.39
CA PRO A 238 -0.54 28.29 -17.14
C PRO A 238 -1.10 26.91 -16.82
N SER A 239 -2.39 26.83 -16.52
CA SER A 239 -3.15 25.59 -16.39
C SER A 239 -4.42 25.65 -17.25
N PRO A 240 -4.96 24.51 -17.73
CA PRO A 240 -6.27 24.48 -18.35
C PRO A 240 -7.35 24.98 -17.38
N ALA A 241 -8.40 25.61 -17.90
CA ALA A 241 -9.57 25.93 -17.09
C ALA A 241 -10.15 24.64 -16.48
N HIS A 242 -10.32 24.61 -15.18
CA HIS A 242 -10.71 23.42 -14.44
C HIS A 242 -11.59 23.72 -13.24
N GLY A 243 -12.07 22.67 -12.59
CA GLY A 243 -12.78 22.74 -11.32
C GLY A 243 -12.93 21.34 -10.73
N LEU A 244 -13.22 21.27 -9.44
CA LEU A 244 -13.48 20.06 -8.69
C LEU A 244 -14.96 19.98 -8.33
N ALA A 245 -15.56 18.80 -8.47
CA ALA A 245 -16.94 18.55 -8.12
C ALA A 245 -17.07 17.30 -7.26
N SER A 246 -17.87 17.40 -6.21
CA SER A 246 -18.32 16.28 -5.38
C SER A 246 -19.81 15.95 -5.58
N SER A 247 -20.50 16.71 -6.45
CA SER A 247 -21.90 16.50 -6.80
C SER A 247 -22.14 16.80 -8.29
N PHE A 248 -23.26 16.29 -8.82
CA PHE A 248 -23.67 16.57 -10.20
C PHE A 248 -23.87 18.07 -10.44
N ASP A 249 -24.56 18.76 -9.54
CA ASP A 249 -24.87 20.20 -9.70
C ASP A 249 -23.57 21.02 -9.78
N GLN A 250 -22.58 20.73 -8.94
CA GLN A 250 -21.27 21.38 -9.00
C GLN A 250 -20.54 21.08 -10.31
N ALA A 251 -20.56 19.81 -10.75
CA ALA A 251 -19.92 19.42 -12.01
C ALA A 251 -20.56 20.14 -13.21
N GLN A 252 -21.89 20.28 -13.22
CA GLN A 252 -22.63 21.00 -14.26
C GLN A 252 -22.26 22.48 -14.26
N GLU A 253 -22.24 23.15 -13.11
CA GLU A 253 -21.81 24.56 -13.01
C GLU A 253 -20.40 24.77 -13.56
N ILE A 254 -19.48 23.86 -13.20
CA ILE A 254 -18.08 23.92 -13.66
C ILE A 254 -18.01 23.70 -15.16
N ALA A 255 -18.70 22.69 -15.70
CA ALA A 255 -18.74 22.40 -17.13
C ALA A 255 -19.28 23.55 -17.95
N GLN A 256 -20.35 24.21 -17.48
CA GLN A 256 -20.91 25.40 -18.11
C GLN A 256 -19.95 26.60 -18.05
N ARG A 257 -19.23 26.78 -16.96
CA ARG A 257 -18.21 27.84 -16.83
C ARG A 257 -17.01 27.62 -17.73
N VAL A 258 -16.50 26.37 -17.80
CA VAL A 258 -15.34 25.98 -18.62
C VAL A 258 -15.70 25.96 -20.10
N GLY A 259 -16.91 25.51 -20.42
CA GLY A 259 -17.44 25.34 -21.78
C GLY A 259 -17.18 23.95 -22.35
N TYR A 260 -18.23 23.31 -22.89
CA TYR A 260 -18.14 22.02 -23.56
C TYR A 260 -17.33 22.11 -24.87
N PRO A 261 -16.59 21.03 -25.23
CA PRO A 261 -16.43 19.78 -24.51
C PRO A 261 -15.49 19.90 -23.33
N VAL A 262 -15.76 19.16 -22.23
CA VAL A 262 -14.90 19.06 -21.08
C VAL A 262 -14.37 17.65 -20.92
N LEU A 263 -13.15 17.53 -20.40
CA LEU A 263 -12.56 16.28 -20.00
C LEU A 263 -12.88 16.03 -18.52
N VAL A 264 -13.65 14.99 -18.24
CA VAL A 264 -13.96 14.58 -16.86
C VAL A 264 -13.05 13.44 -16.46
N ARG A 265 -12.51 13.51 -15.24
CA ARG A 265 -11.64 12.46 -14.72
C ARG A 265 -11.80 12.33 -13.22
N PRO A 266 -11.82 11.10 -12.67
CA PRO A 266 -11.78 10.90 -11.22
C PRO A 266 -10.45 11.40 -10.63
N SER A 267 -10.47 11.79 -9.35
CA SER A 267 -9.24 12.03 -8.58
C SER A 267 -8.48 10.70 -8.36
N TYR A 268 -7.18 10.77 -8.12
CA TYR A 268 -6.32 9.64 -7.80
C TYR A 268 -6.28 8.51 -8.85
N VAL A 269 -6.48 8.83 -10.11
CA VAL A 269 -6.32 7.87 -11.22
C VAL A 269 -5.07 8.15 -12.05
N LEU A 270 -4.43 7.07 -12.52
CA LEU A 270 -3.24 7.11 -13.35
C LEU A 270 -3.52 6.48 -14.72
N GLY A 271 -2.76 6.89 -15.76
CA GLY A 271 -2.82 6.29 -17.09
C GLY A 271 -4.14 6.53 -17.83
N GLY A 272 -4.86 7.62 -17.54
CA GLY A 272 -6.12 7.97 -18.21
C GLY A 272 -7.30 7.06 -17.86
N ARG A 273 -7.19 6.24 -16.85
CA ARG A 273 -8.28 5.37 -16.42
C ARG A 273 -9.47 6.18 -15.94
N GLY A 274 -10.66 5.82 -16.44
CA GLY A 274 -11.90 6.49 -16.07
C GLY A 274 -12.03 7.93 -16.60
N MET A 275 -11.18 8.36 -17.53
CA MET A 275 -11.30 9.69 -18.17
C MET A 275 -12.25 9.60 -19.37
N GLU A 276 -13.11 10.62 -19.51
CA GLU A 276 -14.04 10.70 -20.63
C GLU A 276 -14.23 12.15 -21.08
N ILE A 277 -14.34 12.35 -22.40
CA ILE A 277 -14.70 13.65 -22.98
C ILE A 277 -16.21 13.70 -23.07
N VAL A 278 -16.82 14.66 -22.37
CA VAL A 278 -18.26 14.90 -22.38
C VAL A 278 -18.58 16.16 -23.15
N TYR A 279 -19.65 16.12 -23.95
CA TYR A 279 -20.02 17.17 -24.88
C TYR A 279 -21.24 17.95 -24.43
N ASP A 280 -22.01 17.44 -23.45
CA ASP A 280 -23.22 18.05 -22.91
C ASP A 280 -23.54 17.55 -21.49
N ASP A 281 -24.58 18.18 -20.90
CA ASP A 281 -25.03 17.85 -19.53
C ASP A 281 -25.57 16.41 -19.42
N ALA A 282 -26.13 15.84 -20.47
CA ALA A 282 -26.66 14.47 -20.44
C ALA A 282 -25.53 13.43 -20.37
N MET A 283 -24.47 13.62 -21.15
CA MET A 283 -23.27 12.79 -21.08
C MET A 283 -22.55 12.95 -19.73
N LEU A 284 -22.53 14.17 -19.18
CA LEU A 284 -21.97 14.43 -17.87
C LEU A 284 -22.70 13.64 -16.77
N ALA A 285 -24.03 13.64 -16.81
CA ALA A 285 -24.86 12.88 -15.85
C ALA A 285 -24.59 11.37 -15.90
N ASP A 286 -24.57 10.80 -17.10
CA ASP A 286 -24.32 9.39 -17.35
C ASP A 286 -22.91 8.98 -16.88
N TYR A 287 -21.91 9.81 -17.16
CA TYR A 287 -20.54 9.59 -16.69
C TYR A 287 -20.45 9.58 -15.15
N LEU A 288 -21.01 10.58 -14.48
CA LEU A 288 -20.93 10.70 -13.02
C LEU A 288 -21.66 9.56 -12.31
N GLN A 289 -22.78 9.09 -12.85
CA GLN A 289 -23.46 7.91 -12.30
C GLN A 289 -22.54 6.69 -12.33
N ARG A 290 -21.88 6.41 -13.46
CA ARG A 290 -20.93 5.29 -13.60
C ARG A 290 -19.67 5.46 -12.74
N ALA A 291 -19.17 6.67 -12.62
CA ALA A 291 -17.97 6.97 -11.82
C ALA A 291 -18.24 6.81 -10.32
N THR A 292 -19.41 7.22 -9.83
CA THR A 292 -19.81 7.07 -8.42
C THR A 292 -20.00 5.59 -8.04
N GLU A 293 -20.54 4.78 -8.95
CA GLU A 293 -20.64 3.33 -8.75
C GLU A 293 -19.26 2.65 -8.65
N ALA A 294 -18.27 3.17 -9.38
CA ALA A 294 -16.90 2.62 -9.42
C ALA A 294 -16.00 3.10 -8.29
N SER A 295 -16.24 4.25 -7.69
CA SER A 295 -15.41 4.85 -6.63
C SER A 295 -16.24 5.80 -5.75
N PRO A 296 -17.00 5.27 -4.78
CA PRO A 296 -17.93 6.06 -3.97
C PRO A 296 -17.24 7.12 -3.07
N GLU A 297 -15.94 6.96 -2.80
CA GLU A 297 -15.23 7.75 -1.79
C GLU A 297 -14.41 8.93 -2.38
N HIS A 298 -14.33 9.07 -3.71
CA HIS A 298 -13.44 10.07 -4.32
C HIS A 298 -14.18 11.05 -5.23
N PRO A 299 -13.95 12.38 -5.10
CA PRO A 299 -14.51 13.40 -5.95
C PRO A 299 -14.01 13.30 -7.40
N VAL A 300 -14.79 13.82 -8.32
CA VAL A 300 -14.50 13.87 -9.76
C VAL A 300 -13.98 15.25 -10.16
#